data_d05988b0de6f06ab374b8b94419a0828
#
_entry.id   d05988b0de6f06ab374b8b94419a0828
#
_cell.length_a   1.000
_cell.length_b   1.000
_cell.length_c   1.000
_cell.angle_alpha   90.00
_cell.angle_beta   90.00
_cell.angle_gamma   90.00
#
_symmetry.space_group_name_H-M   'P 1'
#
loop_
_entity.id
_entity.type
_entity.pdbx_description
1 polymer ?
#
loop_
_entity_poly.entity_id
_entity_poly.type
_entity_poly.pdbx_seq_one_letter_code
_entity_poly.pdbx_strand_id
1 'polypeptide(L)'
;NNDGTCIAIKRINLEHISPQLLKEEPLLQLNYHSATYIGYGPFALIPKTLVIDENYTTFLPLENNLRQRAKTIVNPLTNDILIAAYSNQWTIPNIKCRKYHEVELLATMALNSHTTNTMWAEITPQRINIIVIHDHKLQLANSYHISCDNDAAYYILACYQQLNLPQEEVELNIIGDLLTINPVPFLTDYIRHINTPQPQNWNAELPNQYAPLFTLQTKL
;
A
#
# COMPACT_ATOMS: atom_id res chain seq x y z
N ASN A 1 8.42 18.99 9.49
CA ASN A 1 8.68 19.32 10.89
C ASN A 1 9.12 18.05 11.64
N ASN A 2 10.02 18.19 12.63
CA ASN A 2 10.55 17.07 13.43
C ASN A 2 9.49 16.43 14.36
N ASP A 3 8.32 17.05 14.49
CA ASP A 3 7.18 16.58 15.27
C ASP A 3 6.19 15.72 14.48
N GLY A 4 6.50 15.43 13.21
CA GLY A 4 5.64 14.63 12.33
C GLY A 4 4.40 15.36 11.81
N THR A 5 4.29 16.68 11.99
CA THR A 5 3.16 17.45 11.49
C THR A 5 3.20 17.59 9.97
N CYS A 6 2.12 17.26 9.28
CA CYS A 6 1.96 17.56 7.87
C CYS A 6 1.79 19.07 7.65
N ILE A 7 2.67 19.66 6.87
CA ILE A 7 2.67 21.12 6.60
C ILE A 7 2.12 21.48 5.23
N ALA A 8 2.13 20.54 4.28
CA ALA A 8 1.59 20.75 2.95
C ALA A 8 1.27 19.42 2.27
N ILE A 9 0.15 19.39 1.56
CA ILE A 9 -0.22 18.31 0.63
C ILE A 9 -0.60 18.95 -0.70
N LYS A 10 -0.11 18.36 -1.78
CA LYS A 10 -0.50 18.72 -3.13
C LYS A 10 -0.83 17.46 -3.92
N ARG A 11 -2.00 17.46 -4.56
CA ARG A 11 -2.41 16.42 -5.50
C ARG A 11 -2.23 16.95 -6.93
N ILE A 12 -1.56 16.16 -7.77
CA ILE A 12 -1.37 16.46 -9.19
C ILE A 12 -1.90 15.27 -9.99
N ASN A 13 -2.77 15.52 -10.98
CA ASN A 13 -3.25 14.46 -11.85
C ASN A 13 -2.12 13.96 -12.76
N LEU A 14 -1.86 12.66 -12.74
CA LEU A 14 -0.77 12.03 -13.51
C LEU A 14 -0.96 12.13 -15.03
N GLU A 15 -2.20 12.24 -15.51
CA GLU A 15 -2.49 12.40 -16.94
C GLU A 15 -1.89 13.68 -17.56
N HIS A 16 -1.60 14.67 -16.71
CA HIS A 16 -1.06 15.97 -17.12
C HIS A 16 0.39 16.21 -16.65
N ILE A 17 1.04 15.19 -16.06
CA ILE A 17 2.41 15.36 -15.58
C ILE A 17 3.41 15.17 -16.73
N SER A 18 4.11 16.24 -17.06
CA SER A 18 5.35 16.19 -17.83
C SER A 18 6.57 16.20 -16.88
N PRO A 19 7.74 15.67 -17.31
CA PRO A 19 8.98 15.82 -16.56
C PRO A 19 9.35 17.29 -16.27
N GLN A 20 8.91 18.21 -17.14
CA GLN A 20 9.12 19.65 -16.98
C GLN A 20 8.29 20.17 -15.81
N LEU A 21 7.03 19.78 -15.69
CA LEU A 21 6.11 20.21 -14.65
C LEU A 21 6.58 19.75 -13.26
N LEU A 22 7.18 18.54 -13.17
CA LEU A 22 7.79 18.05 -11.93
C LEU A 22 9.04 18.88 -11.56
N LYS A 23 9.83 19.32 -12.53
CA LYS A 23 10.98 20.18 -12.27
C LYS A 23 10.62 21.59 -11.78
N GLU A 24 9.44 22.06 -12.14
CA GLU A 24 8.95 23.39 -11.79
C GLU A 24 8.07 23.39 -10.51
N GLU A 25 7.76 22.19 -9.97
CA GLU A 25 6.96 22.05 -8.75
C GLU A 25 7.68 22.60 -7.52
N PRO A 26 7.17 23.69 -6.88
CA PRO A 26 7.87 24.34 -5.77
C PRO A 26 8.16 23.40 -4.58
N LEU A 27 7.25 22.45 -4.27
CA LEU A 27 7.48 21.49 -3.19
C LEU A 27 8.65 20.54 -3.50
N LEU A 28 8.95 20.26 -4.77
CA LEU A 28 10.08 19.42 -5.17
C LEU A 28 11.41 20.20 -5.27
N GLN A 29 11.38 21.53 -5.14
CA GLN A 29 12.58 22.39 -5.13
C GLN A 29 13.12 22.63 -3.71
N LEU A 30 12.39 22.22 -2.68
CA LEU A 30 12.83 22.38 -1.30
C LEU A 30 13.97 21.42 -0.96
N ASN A 31 14.85 21.84 -0.07
CA ASN A 31 15.88 20.98 0.50
C ASN A 31 15.24 20.13 1.61
N TYR A 32 15.05 18.85 1.34
CA TYR A 32 14.54 17.89 2.30
C TYR A 32 15.67 17.14 3.01
N HIS A 33 15.53 16.91 4.31
CA HIS A 33 16.43 16.05 5.08
C HIS A 33 16.35 14.61 4.59
N SER A 34 15.13 14.13 4.30
CA SER A 34 14.86 12.83 3.72
C SER A 34 13.68 12.89 2.76
N ALA A 35 13.66 11.98 1.80
CA ALA A 35 12.54 11.82 0.89
C ALA A 35 12.21 10.34 0.70
N THR A 36 10.93 10.06 0.54
CA THR A 36 10.42 8.72 0.27
C THR A 36 9.53 8.73 -0.96
N TYR A 37 9.80 7.81 -1.87
CA TYR A 37 8.95 7.53 -3.02
C TYR A 37 8.10 6.28 -2.72
N ILE A 38 6.79 6.41 -2.88
CA ILE A 38 5.86 5.28 -2.77
C ILE A 38 5.32 5.01 -4.17
N GLY A 39 5.64 3.82 -4.69
CA GLY A 39 5.12 3.34 -5.96
C GLY A 39 3.84 2.53 -5.77
N TYR A 40 3.09 2.39 -6.84
CA TYR A 40 1.93 1.50 -6.96
C TYR A 40 2.03 0.74 -8.28
N GLY A 41 1.27 -0.35 -8.41
CA GLY A 41 1.20 -1.15 -9.63
C GLY A 41 1.48 -2.62 -9.38
N PRO A 42 1.85 -3.39 -10.43
CA PRO A 42 2.14 -4.81 -10.30
C PRO A 42 3.28 -5.09 -9.33
N PHE A 43 3.08 -6.07 -8.47
CA PHE A 43 4.07 -6.56 -7.52
C PHE A 43 4.02 -8.07 -7.38
N ALA A 44 5.04 -8.66 -6.77
CA ALA A 44 5.08 -10.06 -6.39
C ALA A 44 5.74 -10.20 -5.01
N LEU A 45 5.24 -11.14 -4.22
CA LEU A 45 5.92 -11.62 -3.03
C LEU A 45 6.78 -12.82 -3.42
N ILE A 46 8.05 -12.77 -3.08
CA ILE A 46 9.03 -13.76 -3.52
C ILE A 46 9.67 -14.37 -2.28
N PRO A 47 9.46 -15.68 -2.02
CA PRO A 47 10.27 -16.40 -1.05
C PRO A 47 11.74 -16.30 -1.42
N LYS A 48 12.61 -15.94 -0.48
CA LYS A 48 14.05 -15.77 -0.72
C LYS A 48 14.71 -17.03 -1.28
N THR A 49 14.16 -18.19 -0.93
CA THR A 49 14.63 -19.49 -1.43
C THR A 49 14.42 -19.70 -2.92
N LEU A 50 13.53 -18.93 -3.56
CA LEU A 50 13.28 -19.00 -5.01
C LEU A 50 14.13 -18.02 -5.81
N VAL A 51 14.90 -17.16 -5.16
CA VAL A 51 15.78 -16.21 -5.85
C VAL A 51 17.08 -16.92 -6.23
N ILE A 52 17.22 -17.26 -7.51
CA ILE A 52 18.42 -17.92 -8.05
C ILE A 52 19.35 -16.88 -8.67
N ASP A 53 18.77 -15.94 -9.41
CA ASP A 53 19.43 -14.81 -10.00
C ASP A 53 18.71 -13.51 -9.57
N GLU A 54 19.34 -12.38 -9.67
CA GLU A 54 18.72 -11.10 -9.28
C GLU A 54 17.71 -10.58 -10.33
N ASN A 55 17.16 -11.45 -11.17
CA ASN A 55 16.17 -11.08 -12.19
C ASN A 55 14.74 -11.12 -11.63
N TYR A 56 14.41 -10.19 -10.78
CA TYR A 56 13.11 -10.08 -10.11
C TYR A 56 11.94 -9.75 -11.06
N THR A 57 12.21 -9.27 -12.28
CA THR A 57 11.14 -8.95 -13.24
C THR A 57 10.39 -10.20 -13.71
N THR A 58 11.00 -11.38 -13.63
CA THR A 58 10.37 -12.67 -13.99
C THR A 58 9.18 -13.02 -13.11
N PHE A 59 9.17 -12.55 -11.86
CA PHE A 59 8.10 -12.81 -10.90
C PHE A 59 6.93 -11.84 -11.04
N LEU A 60 7.13 -10.69 -11.71
CA LEU A 60 6.08 -9.70 -11.85
C LEU A 60 5.04 -10.12 -12.88
N PRO A 61 3.73 -9.89 -12.63
CA PRO A 61 2.65 -10.14 -13.57
C PRO A 61 2.64 -9.07 -14.69
N LEU A 62 3.68 -9.04 -15.49
CA LEU A 62 3.88 -8.09 -16.57
C LEU A 62 3.85 -8.80 -17.93
N GLU A 63 3.35 -8.10 -18.93
CA GLU A 63 3.52 -8.52 -20.33
C GLU A 63 4.99 -8.50 -20.74
N ASN A 64 5.38 -9.35 -21.69
CA ASN A 64 6.79 -9.54 -22.08
C ASN A 64 7.49 -8.25 -22.54
N ASN A 65 6.79 -7.39 -23.25
CA ASN A 65 7.29 -6.09 -23.73
C ASN A 65 7.60 -5.12 -22.57
N LEU A 66 6.78 -5.13 -21.51
CA LEU A 66 6.98 -4.34 -20.32
C LEU A 66 8.06 -4.96 -19.43
N ARG A 67 8.11 -6.29 -19.33
CA ARG A 67 9.08 -7.02 -18.50
C ARG A 67 10.53 -6.71 -18.89
N GLN A 68 10.84 -6.59 -20.19
CA GLN A 68 12.18 -6.29 -20.67
C GLN A 68 12.66 -4.87 -20.33
N ARG A 69 11.75 -3.94 -20.09
CA ARG A 69 12.04 -2.52 -19.80
C ARG A 69 11.75 -2.12 -18.35
N ALA A 70 11.19 -3.04 -17.58
CA ALA A 70 10.78 -2.76 -16.21
C ALA A 70 11.99 -2.56 -15.32
N LYS A 71 11.97 -1.48 -14.54
CA LYS A 71 12.79 -1.37 -13.34
C LYS A 71 11.98 -1.88 -12.16
N THR A 72 12.65 -2.58 -11.25
CA THR A 72 12.03 -3.11 -10.06
C THR A 72 12.50 -2.39 -8.82
N ILE A 73 11.59 -2.23 -7.87
CA ILE A 73 11.91 -1.97 -6.47
C ILE A 73 11.90 -3.34 -5.80
N VAL A 74 12.96 -3.67 -5.07
CA VAL A 74 13.05 -4.92 -4.33
C VAL A 74 13.44 -4.61 -2.90
N ASN A 75 12.56 -4.96 -1.97
CA ASN A 75 12.77 -4.73 -0.56
C ASN A 75 12.50 -6.01 0.26
N PRO A 76 13.18 -6.21 1.39
CA PRO A 76 12.81 -7.27 2.32
C PRO A 76 11.49 -6.88 3.02
N LEU A 77 10.48 -7.76 2.94
CA LEU A 77 9.23 -7.61 3.65
C LEU A 77 9.25 -8.33 4.99
N THR A 78 9.77 -9.55 4.98
CA THR A 78 10.04 -10.36 6.19
C THR A 78 11.43 -10.98 6.09
N ASN A 79 11.82 -11.78 7.09
CA ASN A 79 13.09 -12.51 7.05
C ASN A 79 13.18 -13.44 5.82
N ASP A 80 12.05 -13.99 5.37
CA ASP A 80 11.98 -15.02 4.34
C ASP A 80 11.33 -14.56 3.03
N ILE A 81 10.73 -13.38 3.01
CA ILE A 81 9.97 -12.87 1.86
C ILE A 81 10.52 -11.52 1.41
N LEU A 82 10.74 -11.41 0.11
CA LEU A 82 10.99 -10.14 -0.58
C LEU A 82 9.70 -9.68 -1.25
N ILE A 83 9.51 -8.37 -1.34
CA ILE A 83 8.58 -7.76 -2.28
C ILE A 83 9.36 -7.23 -3.46
N ALA A 84 8.98 -7.64 -4.66
CA ALA A 84 9.42 -7.04 -5.91
C ALA A 84 8.24 -6.31 -6.54
N ALA A 85 8.45 -5.07 -6.94
CA ALA A 85 7.41 -4.26 -7.52
C ALA A 85 7.89 -3.54 -8.76
N TYR A 86 6.98 -3.34 -9.71
CA TYR A 86 7.23 -2.51 -10.87
C TYR A 86 7.49 -1.06 -10.42
N SER A 87 8.61 -0.51 -10.86
CA SER A 87 8.90 0.90 -10.67
C SER A 87 8.56 1.65 -11.94
N ASN A 88 7.51 2.46 -11.89
CA ASN A 88 7.35 3.52 -12.86
C ASN A 88 8.59 4.41 -12.80
N GLN A 89 9.19 4.72 -13.95
CA GLN A 89 10.48 5.44 -14.02
C GLN A 89 10.40 6.93 -13.62
N TRP A 90 9.42 7.32 -12.81
CA TRP A 90 9.36 8.66 -12.27
C TRP A 90 10.54 8.84 -11.30
N THR A 91 11.64 9.32 -11.84
CA THR A 91 12.72 9.83 -11.03
C THR A 91 12.43 11.30 -10.75
N ILE A 92 12.25 11.65 -9.49
CA ILE A 92 12.24 13.06 -9.11
C ILE A 92 13.67 13.56 -9.31
N PRO A 93 13.91 14.51 -10.24
CA PRO A 93 15.26 14.99 -10.48
C PRO A 93 15.86 15.58 -9.20
N ASN A 94 17.12 15.27 -8.93
CA ASN A 94 17.93 15.82 -7.84
C ASN A 94 17.51 15.44 -6.41
N ILE A 95 16.52 14.56 -6.21
CA ILE A 95 16.16 14.07 -4.89
C ILE A 95 16.52 12.59 -4.77
N LYS A 96 17.47 12.28 -3.88
CA LYS A 96 17.76 10.90 -3.48
C LYS A 96 16.68 10.45 -2.51
N CYS A 97 15.83 9.51 -2.92
CA CYS A 97 14.72 9.01 -2.10
C CYS A 97 14.83 7.50 -1.87
N ARG A 98 14.35 7.06 -0.72
CA ARG A 98 14.03 5.65 -0.49
C ARG A 98 12.78 5.30 -1.30
N LYS A 99 12.73 4.07 -1.80
CA LYS A 99 11.62 3.62 -2.65
C LYS A 99 10.92 2.46 -1.98
N TYR A 100 9.60 2.60 -1.84
CA TYR A 100 8.71 1.58 -1.30
C TYR A 100 7.54 1.35 -2.25
N HIS A 101 6.89 0.21 -2.09
CA HIS A 101 5.60 -0.06 -2.70
C HIS A 101 4.48 0.13 -1.65
N GLU A 102 3.30 0.61 -2.06
CA GLU A 102 2.18 0.85 -1.12
C GLU A 102 1.82 -0.41 -0.32
N VAL A 103 1.77 -1.58 -1.00
CA VAL A 103 1.50 -2.87 -0.35
C VAL A 103 2.56 -3.26 0.68
N GLU A 104 3.84 -2.90 0.45
CA GLU A 104 4.90 -3.11 1.44
C GLU A 104 4.63 -2.34 2.73
N LEU A 105 4.17 -1.10 2.60
CA LEU A 105 3.85 -0.27 3.76
C LEU A 105 2.66 -0.83 4.52
N LEU A 106 1.59 -1.19 3.80
CA LEU A 106 0.40 -1.80 4.39
C LEU A 106 0.74 -3.12 5.10
N ALA A 107 1.53 -3.99 4.46
CA ALA A 107 1.96 -5.26 5.04
C ALA A 107 2.83 -5.05 6.29
N THR A 108 3.68 -4.02 6.28
CA THR A 108 4.49 -3.71 7.47
C THR A 108 3.62 -3.19 8.61
N MET A 109 2.60 -2.38 8.34
CA MET A 109 1.64 -1.96 9.37
C MET A 109 0.95 -3.17 9.98
N ALA A 110 0.44 -4.05 9.12
CA ALA A 110 -0.23 -5.28 9.54
C ALA A 110 0.67 -6.18 10.40
N LEU A 111 1.93 -6.38 10.00
CA LEU A 111 2.90 -7.18 10.73
C LEU A 111 3.31 -6.57 12.08
N ASN A 112 3.28 -5.24 12.19
CA ASN A 112 3.58 -4.53 13.44
C ASN A 112 2.34 -4.33 14.32
N SER A 113 1.16 -4.76 13.88
CA SER A 113 -0.03 -4.74 14.72
C SER A 113 0.13 -5.70 15.91
N HIS A 114 -0.47 -5.36 17.04
CA HIS A 114 -0.40 -6.19 18.26
C HIS A 114 -1.30 -7.44 18.18
N THR A 115 -2.12 -7.54 17.13
CA THR A 115 -3.05 -8.66 16.94
C THR A 115 -2.39 -9.80 16.17
N THR A 116 -2.57 -11.03 16.66
CA THR A 116 -2.04 -12.26 16.03
C THR A 116 -2.69 -12.54 14.69
N ASN A 117 -3.99 -12.22 14.58
CA ASN A 117 -4.82 -12.48 13.42
C ASN A 117 -5.53 -11.20 13.01
N THR A 118 -5.22 -10.68 11.86
CA THR A 118 -5.81 -9.43 11.38
C THR A 118 -5.83 -9.37 9.86
N MET A 119 -6.85 -8.72 9.32
CA MET A 119 -6.90 -8.31 7.92
C MET A 119 -6.82 -6.80 7.83
N TRP A 120 -6.00 -6.31 6.92
CA TRP A 120 -5.92 -4.90 6.56
C TRP A 120 -6.33 -4.71 5.12
N ALA A 121 -7.21 -3.75 4.89
CA ALA A 121 -7.68 -3.36 3.57
C ALA A 121 -7.42 -1.86 3.36
N GLU A 122 -6.67 -1.53 2.31
CA GLU A 122 -6.49 -0.15 1.86
C GLU A 122 -7.33 0.10 0.61
N ILE A 123 -8.23 1.07 0.68
CA ILE A 123 -9.16 1.38 -0.39
C ILE A 123 -8.74 2.65 -1.11
N THR A 124 -8.64 2.55 -2.43
CA THR A 124 -8.49 3.66 -3.36
C THR A 124 -9.67 3.66 -4.34
N PRO A 125 -9.91 4.71 -5.13
CA PRO A 125 -11.05 4.78 -6.04
C PRO A 125 -11.15 3.65 -7.09
N GLN A 126 -10.05 2.95 -7.36
CA GLN A 126 -10.01 1.91 -8.41
C GLN A 126 -9.41 0.59 -7.93
N ARG A 127 -9.00 0.51 -6.67
CA ARG A 127 -8.25 -0.65 -6.19
C ARG A 127 -8.42 -0.85 -4.69
N ILE A 128 -8.40 -2.12 -4.28
CA ILE A 128 -8.25 -2.52 -2.89
C ILE A 128 -6.97 -3.36 -2.74
N ASN A 129 -6.14 -3.01 -1.78
CA ASN A 129 -5.01 -3.81 -1.34
C ASN A 129 -5.42 -4.55 -0.08
N ILE A 130 -5.25 -5.88 -0.04
CA ILE A 130 -5.62 -6.70 1.11
C ILE A 130 -4.38 -7.42 1.64
N ILE A 131 -4.15 -7.29 2.95
CA ILE A 131 -3.11 -7.99 3.68
C ILE A 131 -3.78 -8.85 4.75
N VAL A 132 -3.38 -10.10 4.86
CA VAL A 132 -3.84 -11.00 5.92
C VAL A 132 -2.64 -11.50 6.70
N ILE A 133 -2.69 -11.30 8.01
CA ILE A 133 -1.77 -11.86 9.00
C ILE A 133 -2.52 -12.92 9.78
N HIS A 134 -1.95 -14.10 9.88
CA HIS A 134 -2.45 -15.20 10.73
C HIS A 134 -1.27 -15.85 11.45
N ASP A 135 -1.39 -16.02 12.76
CA ASP A 135 -0.30 -16.47 13.64
C ASP A 135 0.99 -15.67 13.46
N HIS A 136 0.86 -14.34 13.41
CA HIS A 136 1.97 -13.38 13.16
C HIS A 136 2.71 -13.60 11.83
N LYS A 137 2.12 -14.36 10.90
CA LYS A 137 2.72 -14.61 9.58
C LYS A 137 1.88 -14.00 8.48
N LEU A 138 2.55 -13.45 7.49
CA LEU A 138 1.90 -12.98 6.27
C LEU A 138 1.34 -14.17 5.49
N GLN A 139 0.01 -14.24 5.38
CA GLN A 139 -0.70 -15.27 4.62
C GLN A 139 -1.09 -14.80 3.22
N LEU A 140 -1.47 -13.53 3.11
CA LEU A 140 -1.88 -12.92 1.85
C LEU A 140 -1.40 -11.48 1.78
N ALA A 141 -0.88 -11.08 0.63
CA ALA A 141 -0.83 -9.70 0.19
C ALA A 141 -1.21 -9.66 -1.28
N ASN A 142 -2.32 -9.02 -1.60
CA ASN A 142 -2.81 -8.94 -2.96
C ASN A 142 -3.52 -7.61 -3.23
N SER A 143 -3.66 -7.27 -4.50
CA SER A 143 -4.30 -6.07 -4.98
C SER A 143 -5.37 -6.45 -6.01
N TYR A 144 -6.57 -5.90 -5.87
CA TYR A 144 -7.69 -6.17 -6.74
C TYR A 144 -8.25 -4.88 -7.30
N HIS A 145 -8.68 -4.90 -8.56
CA HIS A 145 -9.42 -3.79 -9.14
C HIS A 145 -10.84 -3.77 -8.58
N ILE A 146 -11.31 -2.59 -8.20
CA ILE A 146 -12.66 -2.34 -7.73
C ILE A 146 -13.25 -1.13 -8.42
N SER A 147 -14.56 -1.06 -8.51
CA SER A 147 -15.30 0.05 -9.10
C SER A 147 -16.44 0.55 -8.21
N CYS A 148 -16.79 -0.21 -7.17
CA CYS A 148 -17.87 0.13 -6.25
C CYS A 148 -17.67 -0.53 -4.87
N ASP A 149 -18.54 -0.16 -3.93
CA ASP A 149 -18.54 -0.68 -2.55
C ASP A 149 -18.70 -2.21 -2.51
N ASN A 150 -19.57 -2.75 -3.38
CA ASN A 150 -19.83 -4.20 -3.45
C ASN A 150 -18.59 -4.98 -3.89
N ASP A 151 -17.80 -4.45 -4.83
CA ASP A 151 -16.56 -5.10 -5.26
C ASP A 151 -15.58 -5.20 -4.08
N ALA A 152 -15.44 -4.11 -3.33
CA ALA A 152 -14.56 -4.09 -2.15
C ALA A 152 -15.03 -5.07 -1.08
N ALA A 153 -16.32 -5.08 -0.76
CA ALA A 153 -16.91 -6.02 0.19
C ALA A 153 -16.74 -7.48 -0.27
N TYR A 154 -16.94 -7.75 -1.56
CA TYR A 154 -16.76 -9.08 -2.14
C TYR A 154 -15.34 -9.60 -1.93
N TYR A 155 -14.29 -8.82 -2.28
CA TYR A 155 -12.91 -9.28 -2.12
C TYR A 155 -12.53 -9.49 -0.66
N ILE A 156 -13.01 -8.64 0.25
CA ILE A 156 -12.80 -8.82 1.69
C ILE A 156 -13.42 -10.15 2.15
N LEU A 157 -14.70 -10.38 1.87
CA LEU A 157 -15.41 -11.61 2.28
C LEU A 157 -14.81 -12.85 1.61
N ALA A 158 -14.40 -12.75 0.33
CA ALA A 158 -13.74 -13.84 -0.37
C ALA A 158 -12.41 -14.25 0.31
N CYS A 159 -11.63 -13.28 0.82
CA CYS A 159 -10.41 -13.57 1.57
C CYS A 159 -10.73 -14.30 2.89
N TYR A 160 -11.77 -13.85 3.65
CA TYR A 160 -12.20 -14.56 4.86
C TYR A 160 -12.57 -16.02 4.55
N GLN A 161 -13.36 -16.23 3.49
CA GLN A 161 -13.80 -17.55 3.09
C GLN A 161 -12.65 -18.44 2.60
N GLN A 162 -11.81 -17.95 1.70
CA GLN A 162 -10.75 -18.75 1.08
C GLN A 162 -9.65 -19.14 2.07
N LEU A 163 -9.38 -18.28 3.05
CA LEU A 163 -8.37 -18.52 4.09
C LEU A 163 -8.98 -19.15 5.36
N ASN A 164 -10.28 -19.46 5.35
CA ASN A 164 -11.02 -19.99 6.50
C ASN A 164 -10.85 -19.14 7.76
N LEU A 165 -10.88 -17.82 7.62
CA LEU A 165 -10.72 -16.90 8.73
C LEU A 165 -12.05 -16.80 9.53
N PRO A 166 -12.02 -16.98 10.87
CA PRO A 166 -13.23 -16.81 11.69
C PRO A 166 -13.65 -15.32 11.69
N GLN A 167 -14.84 -15.04 11.17
CA GLN A 167 -15.38 -13.67 11.05
C GLN A 167 -15.70 -13.02 12.41
N GLU A 168 -15.84 -13.85 13.45
CA GLU A 168 -16.05 -13.40 14.82
C GLU A 168 -14.77 -13.01 15.57
N GLU A 169 -13.60 -13.45 15.08
CA GLU A 169 -12.33 -13.35 15.80
C GLU A 169 -11.29 -12.50 15.06
N VAL A 170 -11.26 -12.60 13.72
CA VAL A 170 -10.27 -11.88 12.91
C VAL A 170 -10.72 -10.45 12.69
N GLU A 171 -9.92 -9.52 13.16
CA GLU A 171 -10.17 -8.09 13.06
C GLU A 171 -9.91 -7.57 11.65
N LEU A 172 -10.85 -6.80 11.09
CA LEU A 172 -10.72 -6.10 9.82
C LEU A 172 -10.39 -4.63 10.07
N ASN A 173 -9.25 -4.18 9.57
CA ASN A 173 -8.84 -2.78 9.60
C ASN A 173 -8.91 -2.19 8.19
N ILE A 174 -9.74 -1.16 7.99
CA ILE A 174 -9.95 -0.50 6.70
C ILE A 174 -9.40 0.91 6.74
N ILE A 175 -8.55 1.25 5.79
CA ILE A 175 -7.99 2.60 5.59
C ILE A 175 -8.19 3.05 4.15
N GLY A 176 -7.96 4.31 3.86
CA GLY A 176 -8.02 4.86 2.50
C GLY A 176 -9.21 5.77 2.24
N ASP A 177 -9.70 5.79 1.00
CA ASP A 177 -10.75 6.71 0.55
C ASP A 177 -12.16 6.15 0.76
N LEU A 178 -12.60 6.12 2.02
CA LEU A 178 -13.94 5.66 2.40
C LEU A 178 -15.05 6.66 2.07
N LEU A 179 -14.73 7.84 1.56
CA LEU A 179 -15.74 8.78 1.06
C LEU A 179 -16.18 8.42 -0.36
N THR A 180 -15.28 7.82 -1.15
CA THR A 180 -15.57 7.40 -2.53
C THR A 180 -16.06 5.97 -2.60
N ILE A 181 -15.46 5.04 -1.86
CA ILE A 181 -15.85 3.62 -1.79
C ILE A 181 -15.88 3.20 -0.33
N ASN A 182 -17.06 2.85 0.18
CA ASN A 182 -17.25 2.44 1.56
C ASN A 182 -17.93 1.06 1.67
N PRO A 183 -17.17 -0.02 1.80
CA PRO A 183 -17.74 -1.37 1.94
C PRO A 183 -18.33 -1.66 3.32
N VAL A 184 -18.05 -0.84 4.34
CA VAL A 184 -18.42 -1.11 5.74
C VAL A 184 -19.89 -1.49 5.91
N PRO A 185 -20.87 -0.76 5.31
CA PRO A 185 -22.28 -1.13 5.47
C PRO A 185 -22.64 -2.54 4.98
N PHE A 186 -21.88 -3.08 4.03
CA PHE A 186 -22.09 -4.43 3.48
C PHE A 186 -21.37 -5.52 4.27
N LEU A 187 -20.48 -5.15 5.18
CA LEU A 187 -19.65 -6.09 5.94
C LEU A 187 -20.12 -6.30 7.37
N THR A 188 -20.88 -5.36 7.94
CA THR A 188 -21.32 -5.38 9.34
C THR A 188 -22.16 -6.59 9.72
N ASP A 189 -22.88 -7.20 8.77
CA ASP A 189 -23.67 -8.41 9.00
C ASP A 189 -22.83 -9.69 9.03
N TYR A 190 -21.57 -9.61 8.58
CA TYR A 190 -20.69 -10.77 8.41
C TYR A 190 -19.45 -10.71 9.32
N ILE A 191 -18.91 -9.53 9.56
CA ILE A 191 -17.64 -9.36 10.29
C ILE A 191 -17.91 -8.58 11.56
N ARG A 192 -17.55 -9.18 12.70
CA ARG A 192 -17.84 -8.62 14.02
C ARG A 192 -16.97 -7.41 14.38
N HIS A 193 -15.69 -7.44 14.04
CA HIS A 193 -14.74 -6.43 14.43
C HIS A 193 -14.21 -5.69 13.20
N ILE A 194 -14.80 -4.54 12.90
CA ILE A 194 -14.40 -3.66 11.80
C ILE A 194 -13.90 -2.34 12.39
N ASN A 195 -12.65 -2.00 12.09
CA ASN A 195 -12.03 -0.75 12.51
C ASN A 195 -11.66 0.11 11.31
N THR A 196 -11.72 1.41 11.51
CA THR A 196 -11.21 2.41 10.57
C THR A 196 -10.15 3.25 11.27
N PRO A 197 -8.95 2.69 11.49
CA PRO A 197 -7.91 3.34 12.26
C PRO A 197 -7.48 4.65 11.62
N GLN A 198 -7.30 5.65 12.46
CA GLN A 198 -6.74 6.94 12.06
C GLN A 198 -5.25 6.99 12.47
N PRO A 199 -4.35 7.49 11.61
CA PRO A 199 -2.96 7.67 11.98
C PRO A 199 -2.81 8.62 13.18
N GLN A 200 -1.82 8.38 14.01
CA GLN A 200 -1.42 9.35 15.02
C GLN A 200 -1.00 10.66 14.32
N ASN A 201 -1.36 11.80 14.91
CA ASN A 201 -1.10 13.14 14.36
C ASN A 201 -1.84 13.45 13.04
N TRP A 202 -2.96 12.75 12.79
CA TRP A 202 -3.83 13.04 11.66
C TRP A 202 -4.54 14.38 11.89
N ASN A 203 -4.43 15.30 10.93
CA ASN A 203 -5.28 16.48 10.91
C ASN A 203 -6.62 16.12 10.25
N ALA A 204 -7.73 16.29 10.97
CA ALA A 204 -9.08 15.97 10.49
C ALA A 204 -9.48 16.74 9.19
N GLU A 205 -8.76 17.82 8.86
CA GLU A 205 -8.95 18.54 7.59
C GLU A 205 -8.36 17.81 6.38
N LEU A 206 -7.49 16.82 6.60
CA LEU A 206 -6.89 16.07 5.50
C LEU A 206 -7.78 14.89 5.09
N PRO A 207 -8.01 14.67 3.80
CA PRO A 207 -8.76 13.51 3.32
C PRO A 207 -8.14 12.19 3.77
N ASN A 208 -8.96 11.23 4.22
CA ASN A 208 -8.52 9.91 4.72
C ASN A 208 -7.70 9.10 3.71
N GLN A 209 -7.81 9.39 2.42
CA GLN A 209 -7.01 8.77 1.37
C GLN A 209 -5.48 8.96 1.54
N TYR A 210 -5.05 9.89 2.38
CA TYR A 210 -3.63 10.12 2.69
C TYR A 210 -3.18 9.42 3.98
N ALA A 211 -4.08 8.74 4.68
CA ALA A 211 -3.77 8.02 5.91
C ALA A 211 -2.55 7.08 5.80
N PRO A 212 -2.38 6.30 4.70
CA PRO A 212 -1.21 5.43 4.55
C PRO A 212 0.13 6.16 4.56
N LEU A 213 0.17 7.44 4.14
CA LEU A 213 1.42 8.21 4.12
C LEU A 213 1.97 8.49 5.51
N PHE A 214 1.09 8.59 6.52
CA PHE A 214 1.49 8.91 7.90
C PHE A 214 2.07 7.72 8.64
N THR A 215 1.79 6.52 8.17
CA THR A 215 2.35 5.30 8.76
C THR A 215 3.83 5.12 8.46
N LEU A 216 4.36 5.86 7.49
CA LEU A 216 5.80 5.92 7.20
C LEU A 216 6.61 6.58 8.31
N GLN A 217 6.01 7.46 9.12
CA GLN A 217 6.72 8.15 10.20
C GLN A 217 7.28 7.21 11.26
N THR A 218 6.66 6.05 11.43
CA THR A 218 7.12 5.04 12.40
C THR A 218 8.27 4.17 11.87
N LYS A 219 8.61 4.27 10.58
CA LYS A 219 9.68 3.49 9.93
C LYS A 219 10.95 4.30 9.62
N LEU A 220 10.93 5.60 9.77
CA LEU A 220 12.05 6.50 9.52
C LEU A 220 12.82 6.83 10.78
#